data_06ad25ea51a14f91744c10110049dad8
#
_entry.id   06ad25ea51a14f91744c10110049dad8
#
_cell.length_a   1.000
_cell.length_b   1.000
_cell.length_c   1.000
_cell.angle_alpha   90.00
_cell.angle_beta   90.00
_cell.angle_gamma   90.00
#
_symmetry.space_group_name_H-M   'P 1'
#
loop_
_entity.id
_entity.type
_entity.pdbx_description
1 polymer ?
#
loop_
_entity_poly.entity_id
_entity_poly.type
_entity_poly.pdbx_seq_one_letter_code
_entity_poly.pdbx_strand_id
1 'polypeptide(L)'
;EMLTTDLAAEWQRVESDDNAAGFLEAHGGLEKVQADPDLKAAYERRVAIRDKFLDVIREGYKRHKAQPPFDRGAKAEKAGTVTRARVAEKIEIEVLLPAEGSADQWPRFRGPDGGGHSQARGLPTHWSTTENVVWKTEIPGAGNSSPIIWNDRIFLTSSGDAGVDRAVHCFNRADGKLMWTSKLPSQEVDKSVRDKNGYATATPVTDGERVIASFGSGGILCLDFDGRQLWHYSLPPFTTTWGSGASPLLYENSVIFINDQNNADSVCLALDKRTGEVLWKRDRGRAMGWSTPIVAKVDGRAELLYAGGETLKGYDPRSGEELWSLKGPTVEVVPTIIVGPRLVYSASGRQGPTLGVRPGGSGDVTESHLAWRTVRGGPHVPTPIYYQGKIYTVNDTGIATCLDAETGEMDWQSRLRDKFSASPIEAEGLLYFASESGITYVIRPGPKLDVVAENDLGSPMLASPAALGNRLFLRTEKELFAIGAK
;
A
#
# COMPACT_ATOMS: atom_id res chain seq x y z
N GLU A 1 -23.51 13.51 8.89
CA GLU A 1 -24.79 14.11 9.32
C GLU A 1 -25.95 13.09 9.52
N MET A 2 -25.73 11.77 9.46
CA MET A 2 -26.80 10.77 9.63
C MET A 2 -26.96 10.25 11.07
N LEU A 3 -25.98 10.43 11.93
CA LEU A 3 -26.07 10.10 13.35
C LEU A 3 -26.08 11.40 14.14
N THR A 4 -27.05 11.55 15.04
CA THR A 4 -26.96 12.63 16.01
C THR A 4 -25.74 12.40 16.90
N THR A 5 -25.09 13.47 17.33
CA THR A 5 -23.85 13.40 18.16
C THR A 5 -24.07 12.50 19.39
N ASP A 6 -25.30 12.48 19.94
CA ASP A 6 -25.68 11.66 21.10
C ASP A 6 -25.73 10.16 20.76
N LEU A 7 -26.27 9.78 19.59
CA LEU A 7 -26.37 8.38 19.17
C LEU A 7 -25.00 7.80 18.80
N ALA A 8 -24.13 8.62 18.21
CA ALA A 8 -22.75 8.22 17.91
C ALA A 8 -21.94 8.03 19.21
N ALA A 9 -22.14 8.89 20.22
CA ALA A 9 -21.49 8.76 21.53
C ALA A 9 -22.00 7.55 22.31
N GLU A 10 -23.30 7.26 22.25
CA GLU A 10 -23.91 6.06 22.85
C GLU A 10 -23.39 4.78 22.15
N TRP A 11 -23.29 4.79 20.83
CA TRP A 11 -22.74 3.66 20.08
C TRP A 11 -21.26 3.41 20.41
N GLN A 12 -20.44 4.45 20.50
CA GLN A 12 -19.03 4.31 20.92
C GLN A 12 -18.89 3.74 22.33
N ARG A 13 -19.76 4.09 23.26
CA ARG A 13 -19.79 3.49 24.60
C ARG A 13 -20.15 2.00 24.56
N VAL A 14 -21.08 1.60 23.71
CA VAL A 14 -21.51 0.19 23.56
C VAL A 14 -20.47 -0.64 22.80
N GLU A 15 -19.72 -0.03 21.89
CA GLU A 15 -18.64 -0.71 21.14
C GLU A 15 -17.36 -0.87 21.97
N SER A 16 -17.11 0.05 22.91
CA SER A 16 -15.93 0.00 23.79
C SER A 16 -16.09 -0.89 25.02
N ASP A 17 -17.34 -1.09 25.50
CA ASP A 17 -17.64 -1.77 26.76
C ASP A 17 -18.61 -2.97 26.59
N ASP A 18 -18.34 -3.93 25.71
CA ASP A 18 -19.18 -5.09 25.46
C ASP A 18 -20.36 -4.86 24.52
N ASN A 19 -20.19 -5.23 23.26
CA ASN A 19 -21.33 -5.46 22.37
C ASN A 19 -22.25 -6.54 23.00
N ALA A 20 -23.53 -6.60 22.60
CA ALA A 20 -24.50 -7.51 23.21
C ALA A 20 -24.05 -8.98 23.25
N ALA A 21 -23.17 -9.41 22.34
CA ALA A 21 -22.60 -10.76 22.31
C ALA A 21 -21.49 -10.93 23.37
N GLY A 22 -20.56 -9.97 23.47
CA GLY A 22 -19.50 -9.96 24.49
C GLY A 22 -20.07 -9.83 25.89
N PHE A 23 -21.17 -9.07 26.06
CA PHE A 23 -21.88 -9.00 27.35
C PHE A 23 -22.45 -10.36 27.77
N LEU A 24 -23.05 -11.12 26.85
CA LEU A 24 -23.55 -12.46 27.13
C LEU A 24 -22.40 -13.42 27.50
N GLU A 25 -21.30 -13.34 26.79
CA GLU A 25 -20.11 -14.18 27.04
C GLU A 25 -19.52 -13.89 28.42
N ALA A 26 -19.36 -12.61 28.78
CA ALA A 26 -18.83 -12.18 30.07
C ALA A 26 -19.71 -12.59 31.26
N HIS A 27 -21.04 -12.72 31.06
CA HIS A 27 -21.99 -13.06 32.13
C HIS A 27 -22.54 -14.49 32.03
N GLY A 28 -21.86 -15.37 31.26
CA GLY A 28 -22.14 -16.80 31.24
C GLY A 28 -23.37 -17.23 30.42
N GLY A 29 -23.72 -16.40 29.43
CA GLY A 29 -24.74 -16.71 28.41
C GLY A 29 -26.11 -16.18 28.68
N LEU A 30 -26.99 -16.31 27.67
CA LEU A 30 -28.33 -15.71 27.65
C LEU A 30 -29.23 -16.17 28.82
N GLU A 31 -29.17 -17.46 29.19
CA GLU A 31 -30.00 -18.00 30.28
C GLU A 31 -29.68 -17.35 31.63
N LYS A 32 -28.41 -17.16 31.96
CA LYS A 32 -27.98 -16.51 33.20
C LYS A 32 -28.33 -15.02 33.22
N VAL A 33 -28.17 -14.34 32.10
CA VAL A 33 -28.53 -12.93 31.95
C VAL A 33 -30.04 -12.74 32.07
N GLN A 34 -30.84 -13.65 31.53
CA GLN A 34 -32.31 -13.58 31.67
C GLN A 34 -32.83 -13.90 33.08
N ALA A 35 -32.09 -14.65 33.86
CA ALA A 35 -32.44 -15.01 35.25
C ALA A 35 -32.15 -13.88 36.24
N ASP A 36 -31.32 -12.92 35.92
CA ASP A 36 -30.95 -11.77 36.75
C ASP A 36 -31.62 -10.48 36.19
N PRO A 37 -32.51 -9.82 36.92
CA PRO A 37 -33.24 -8.66 36.45
C PRO A 37 -32.33 -7.47 36.03
N ASP A 38 -31.21 -7.26 36.74
CA ASP A 38 -30.29 -6.15 36.46
C ASP A 38 -29.45 -6.42 35.24
N LEU A 39 -28.95 -7.64 35.07
CA LEU A 39 -28.22 -8.07 33.88
C LEU A 39 -29.11 -8.09 32.64
N LYS A 40 -30.38 -8.51 32.82
CA LYS A 40 -31.38 -8.49 31.75
C LYS A 40 -31.66 -7.06 31.27
N ALA A 41 -31.89 -6.11 32.19
CA ALA A 41 -32.10 -4.72 31.84
C ALA A 41 -30.88 -4.09 31.13
N ALA A 42 -29.67 -4.43 31.57
CA ALA A 42 -28.42 -3.98 30.93
C ALA A 42 -28.23 -4.57 29.52
N TYR A 43 -28.60 -5.81 29.32
CA TYR A 43 -28.57 -6.49 28.02
C TYR A 43 -29.62 -5.89 27.06
N GLU A 44 -30.86 -5.75 27.49
CA GLU A 44 -31.96 -5.18 26.70
C GLU A 44 -31.65 -3.74 26.24
N ARG A 45 -30.97 -2.94 27.09
CA ARG A 45 -30.50 -1.60 26.72
C ARG A 45 -29.48 -1.65 25.58
N ARG A 46 -28.52 -2.58 25.62
CA ARG A 46 -27.53 -2.77 24.56
C ARG A 46 -28.17 -3.19 23.24
N VAL A 47 -29.12 -4.11 23.30
CA VAL A 47 -29.89 -4.55 22.12
C VAL A 47 -30.70 -3.37 21.54
N ALA A 48 -31.35 -2.57 22.36
CA ALA A 48 -32.12 -1.42 21.89
C ALA A 48 -31.28 -0.34 21.22
N ILE A 49 -30.05 -0.09 21.74
CA ILE A 49 -29.09 0.85 21.10
C ILE A 49 -28.64 0.30 19.77
N ARG A 50 -28.26 -0.99 19.70
CA ARG A 50 -27.88 -1.65 18.46
C ARG A 50 -29.00 -1.56 17.42
N ASP A 51 -30.23 -1.84 17.79
CA ASP A 51 -31.34 -1.88 16.85
C ASP A 51 -31.67 -0.46 16.33
N LYS A 52 -31.63 0.57 17.19
CA LYS A 52 -31.73 1.97 16.75
C LYS A 52 -30.65 2.34 15.74
N PHE A 53 -29.40 1.91 15.99
CA PHE A 53 -28.28 2.16 15.07
C PHE A 53 -28.47 1.46 13.72
N LEU A 54 -28.90 0.20 13.75
CA LEU A 54 -29.22 -0.55 12.53
C LEU A 54 -30.38 0.08 11.75
N ASP A 55 -31.37 0.63 12.42
CA ASP A 55 -32.49 1.32 11.76
C ASP A 55 -32.04 2.63 11.10
N VAL A 56 -31.16 3.41 11.76
CA VAL A 56 -30.57 4.61 11.13
C VAL A 56 -29.74 4.22 9.88
N ILE A 57 -28.98 3.14 9.94
CA ILE A 57 -28.24 2.63 8.78
C ILE A 57 -29.20 2.17 7.68
N ARG A 58 -30.25 1.43 8.02
CA ARG A 58 -31.26 0.96 7.06
C ARG A 58 -31.99 2.13 6.39
N GLU A 59 -32.37 3.14 7.16
CA GLU A 59 -33.01 4.34 6.63
C GLU A 59 -32.03 5.19 5.77
N GLY A 60 -30.78 5.30 6.20
CA GLY A 60 -29.72 5.91 5.41
C GLY A 60 -29.51 5.17 4.07
N TYR A 61 -29.49 3.84 4.14
CA TYR A 61 -29.35 3.00 2.93
C TYR A 61 -30.58 3.11 2.01
N LYS A 62 -31.81 3.17 2.55
CA LYS A 62 -33.03 3.42 1.78
C LYS A 62 -32.99 4.79 1.12
N ARG A 63 -32.57 5.85 1.84
CA ARG A 63 -32.43 7.21 1.29
C ARG A 63 -31.36 7.27 0.21
N HIS A 64 -30.20 6.61 0.40
CA HIS A 64 -29.17 6.52 -0.62
C HIS A 64 -29.59 5.69 -1.84
N LYS A 65 -30.44 4.68 -1.66
CA LYS A 65 -31.06 3.98 -2.80
C LYS A 65 -32.15 4.80 -3.47
N ALA A 66 -32.83 5.67 -2.72
CA ALA A 66 -33.88 6.53 -3.25
C ALA A 66 -33.35 7.85 -3.82
N GLN A 67 -32.16 8.30 -3.40
CA GLN A 67 -31.43 9.36 -4.09
C GLN A 67 -30.80 8.77 -5.34
N PRO A 68 -31.07 9.33 -6.53
CA PRO A 68 -30.35 8.92 -7.71
C PRO A 68 -28.85 9.15 -7.44
N PRO A 69 -28.01 8.13 -7.57
CA PRO A 69 -26.59 8.36 -7.58
C PRO A 69 -26.31 9.23 -8.79
N PHE A 70 -25.94 10.48 -8.55
CA PHE A 70 -25.52 11.42 -9.58
C PHE A 70 -26.24 11.18 -10.94
N ASP A 71 -27.30 11.94 -11.18
CA ASP A 71 -28.07 12.00 -12.42
C ASP A 71 -28.37 10.66 -13.15
N ARG A 72 -29.47 9.99 -12.78
CA ARG A 72 -30.00 8.82 -13.50
C ARG A 72 -30.68 9.16 -14.82
N GLY A 73 -30.37 10.30 -15.43
CA GLY A 73 -30.78 10.62 -16.79
C GLY A 73 -30.03 9.85 -17.86
N ALA A 74 -28.89 9.24 -17.54
CA ALA A 74 -28.17 8.34 -18.43
C ALA A 74 -28.69 6.91 -18.25
N LYS A 75 -29.12 6.28 -19.34
CA LYS A 75 -29.49 4.86 -19.40
C LYS A 75 -28.43 4.01 -18.68
N ALA A 76 -28.88 2.98 -17.92
CA ALA A 76 -28.02 2.03 -17.25
C ALA A 76 -26.92 1.52 -18.19
N GLU A 77 -25.76 2.13 -18.10
CA GLU A 77 -24.60 1.76 -18.90
C GLU A 77 -23.99 0.47 -18.33
N LYS A 78 -23.62 -0.43 -19.22
CA LYS A 78 -22.98 -1.71 -18.91
C LYS A 78 -21.78 -1.49 -17.98
N ALA A 79 -21.57 -2.39 -17.02
CA ALA A 79 -20.37 -2.38 -16.17
C ALA A 79 -19.12 -2.24 -17.06
N GLY A 80 -18.41 -1.11 -16.92
CA GLY A 80 -17.21 -0.83 -17.72
C GLY A 80 -17.18 0.54 -18.43
N THR A 81 -18.20 1.40 -18.24
CA THR A 81 -18.20 2.71 -18.92
C THR A 81 -17.16 3.65 -18.35
N VAL A 82 -16.31 4.11 -19.20
CA VAL A 82 -15.20 5.02 -18.94
C VAL A 82 -15.60 6.45 -19.29
N THR A 83 -15.48 7.39 -18.36
CA THR A 83 -15.67 8.82 -18.65
C THR A 83 -14.36 9.37 -19.23
N ARG A 84 -14.41 9.95 -20.43
CA ARG A 84 -13.24 10.54 -21.09
C ARG A 84 -13.26 12.06 -20.95
N ALA A 85 -12.21 12.65 -20.36
CA ALA A 85 -11.86 14.04 -20.61
C ALA A 85 -10.94 14.12 -21.84
N ARG A 86 -11.00 15.22 -22.62
CA ARG A 86 -10.09 15.41 -23.76
C ARG A 86 -8.67 15.63 -23.22
N VAL A 87 -7.80 14.64 -23.40
CA VAL A 87 -6.35 14.80 -23.18
C VAL A 87 -5.77 15.39 -24.46
N ALA A 88 -5.55 16.71 -24.49
CA ALA A 88 -5.26 17.43 -25.73
C ALA A 88 -3.76 17.66 -26.00
N GLU A 89 -2.84 17.40 -25.10
CA GLU A 89 -1.42 17.77 -25.28
C GLU A 89 -0.47 16.62 -24.97
N LYS A 90 0.66 16.59 -25.69
CA LYS A 90 1.78 15.70 -25.43
C LYS A 90 2.44 16.15 -24.12
N ILE A 91 2.55 15.26 -23.16
CA ILE A 91 3.22 15.46 -21.88
C ILE A 91 4.41 14.52 -21.79
N GLU A 92 5.50 14.95 -21.17
CA GLU A 92 6.67 14.13 -20.88
C GLU A 92 6.74 13.83 -19.37
N ILE A 93 6.77 12.55 -19.02
CA ILE A 93 6.86 12.11 -17.63
C ILE A 93 8.06 11.17 -17.50
N GLU A 94 8.95 11.50 -16.58
CA GLU A 94 10.14 10.70 -16.25
C GLU A 94 10.18 10.46 -14.74
N VAL A 95 10.24 9.20 -14.31
CA VAL A 95 10.41 8.89 -12.88
C VAL A 95 11.85 9.22 -12.47
N LEU A 96 12.00 9.96 -11.38
CA LEU A 96 13.31 10.28 -10.82
C LEU A 96 13.78 9.16 -9.89
N LEU A 97 14.99 8.68 -10.16
CA LEU A 97 15.59 7.61 -9.38
C LEU A 97 16.13 8.12 -8.03
N PRO A 98 16.17 7.27 -6.98
CA PRO A 98 16.55 7.70 -5.63
C PRO A 98 18.04 8.09 -5.50
N ALA A 99 18.92 7.53 -6.34
CA ALA A 99 20.35 7.82 -6.35
C ALA A 99 21.00 7.41 -7.68
N GLU A 100 22.20 7.88 -7.93
CA GLU A 100 23.05 7.38 -9.01
C GLU A 100 23.30 5.86 -8.85
N GLY A 101 23.27 5.11 -9.94
CA GLY A 101 23.40 3.64 -9.93
C GLY A 101 22.15 2.87 -9.51
N SER A 102 21.08 3.55 -9.09
CA SER A 102 19.82 2.89 -8.67
C SER A 102 19.16 2.08 -9.78
N ALA A 103 19.37 2.44 -11.05
CA ALA A 103 18.75 1.75 -12.18
C ALA A 103 19.09 0.25 -12.22
N ASP A 104 20.30 -0.11 -11.79
CA ASP A 104 20.80 -1.49 -11.77
C ASP A 104 20.64 -2.16 -10.39
N GLN A 105 19.81 -1.60 -9.51
CA GLN A 105 19.57 -2.07 -8.16
C GLN A 105 18.07 -2.21 -7.91
N TRP A 106 17.69 -2.68 -6.70
CA TRP A 106 16.30 -2.71 -6.22
C TRP A 106 16.18 -1.89 -4.92
N PRO A 107 16.36 -0.55 -4.97
CA PRO A 107 16.69 0.26 -3.80
C PRO A 107 15.52 0.64 -2.91
N ARG A 108 14.29 0.42 -3.34
CA ARG A 108 13.06 0.83 -2.64
C ARG A 108 11.89 -0.07 -2.99
N PHE A 109 10.74 0.20 -2.39
CA PHE A 109 9.48 -0.46 -2.72
C PHE A 109 9.21 -0.42 -4.23
N ARG A 110 9.04 -1.60 -4.84
CA ARG A 110 8.79 -1.81 -6.27
C ARG A 110 9.93 -1.37 -7.21
N GLY A 111 11.18 -1.50 -6.74
CA GLY A 111 12.35 -1.32 -7.59
C GLY A 111 12.77 0.14 -7.82
N PRO A 112 13.67 0.36 -8.79
CA PRO A 112 14.34 1.65 -8.94
C PRO A 112 13.38 2.80 -9.26
N ASP A 113 12.41 2.55 -10.11
CA ASP A 113 11.39 3.53 -10.54
C ASP A 113 10.09 3.47 -9.72
N GLY A 114 9.96 2.51 -8.79
CA GLY A 114 8.72 2.27 -8.06
C GLY A 114 7.59 1.67 -8.92
N GLY A 115 7.86 1.39 -10.20
CA GLY A 115 6.92 0.82 -11.16
C GLY A 115 6.79 -0.69 -11.07
N GLY A 116 7.76 -1.36 -10.43
CA GLY A 116 7.80 -2.82 -10.35
C GLY A 116 8.54 -3.48 -11.51
N HIS A 117 9.29 -2.72 -12.30
CA HIS A 117 10.04 -3.26 -13.44
C HIS A 117 11.44 -3.66 -13.03
N SER A 118 11.90 -4.81 -13.53
CA SER A 118 13.23 -5.35 -13.28
C SER A 118 14.01 -5.58 -14.57
N GLN A 119 15.30 -5.34 -14.51
CA GLN A 119 16.24 -5.74 -15.56
C GLN A 119 16.80 -7.15 -15.34
N ALA A 120 16.30 -7.90 -14.37
CA ALA A 120 16.70 -9.29 -14.12
C ALA A 120 16.52 -10.16 -15.38
N ARG A 121 17.43 -11.13 -15.57
CA ARG A 121 17.44 -12.03 -16.72
C ARG A 121 17.71 -13.46 -16.27
N GLY A 122 17.16 -14.43 -16.99
CA GLY A 122 17.36 -15.86 -16.70
C GLY A 122 16.60 -16.31 -15.47
N LEU A 123 15.46 -15.68 -15.17
CA LEU A 123 14.60 -16.10 -14.08
C LEU A 123 13.88 -17.41 -14.44
N PRO A 124 13.82 -18.42 -13.54
CA PRO A 124 13.01 -19.60 -13.79
C PRO A 124 11.52 -19.24 -13.77
N THR A 125 10.75 -19.86 -14.64
CA THR A 125 9.28 -19.75 -14.60
C THR A 125 8.67 -20.74 -13.62
N HIS A 126 9.40 -21.82 -13.25
CA HIS A 126 8.93 -22.85 -12.33
C HIS A 126 9.86 -22.99 -11.12
N TRP A 127 9.29 -23.04 -9.93
CA TRP A 127 9.96 -23.33 -8.68
C TRP A 127 9.01 -23.91 -7.65
N SER A 128 9.57 -24.47 -6.59
CA SER A 128 8.83 -24.97 -5.44
C SER A 128 9.58 -24.63 -4.13
N THR A 129 9.28 -25.26 -3.05
CA THR A 129 10.04 -25.14 -1.79
C THR A 129 11.48 -25.66 -1.89
N THR A 130 11.81 -26.43 -2.94
CA THR A 130 13.13 -27.08 -3.14
C THR A 130 13.70 -26.93 -4.54
N GLU A 131 12.86 -26.84 -5.56
CA GLU A 131 13.28 -26.66 -6.96
C GLU A 131 13.57 -25.19 -7.25
N ASN A 132 14.67 -24.92 -7.94
CA ASN A 132 15.14 -23.57 -8.31
C ASN A 132 15.28 -22.60 -7.10
N VAL A 133 15.40 -23.14 -5.89
CA VAL A 133 15.78 -22.41 -4.68
C VAL A 133 17.30 -22.40 -4.59
N VAL A 134 17.90 -21.23 -4.75
CA VAL A 134 19.34 -21.04 -4.58
C VAL A 134 19.70 -21.09 -3.11
N TRP A 135 18.95 -20.36 -2.31
CA TRP A 135 18.99 -20.40 -0.85
C TRP A 135 17.66 -19.93 -0.26
N LYS A 136 17.42 -20.29 0.99
CA LYS A 136 16.38 -19.74 1.85
C LYS A 136 16.91 -19.53 3.25
N THR A 137 16.40 -18.53 3.95
CA THR A 137 16.84 -18.15 5.29
C THR A 137 15.67 -17.67 6.13
N GLU A 138 15.69 -17.97 7.43
CA GLU A 138 14.72 -17.43 8.37
C GLU A 138 14.91 -15.92 8.57
N ILE A 139 13.80 -15.19 8.69
CA ILE A 139 13.78 -13.78 9.04
C ILE A 139 13.45 -13.66 10.52
N PRO A 140 14.30 -13.01 11.34
CA PRO A 140 13.98 -12.79 12.75
C PRO A 140 12.76 -11.86 12.92
N GLY A 141 11.71 -12.34 13.58
CA GLY A 141 10.47 -11.60 13.81
C GLY A 141 9.52 -11.55 12.61
N ALA A 142 8.40 -10.83 12.75
CA ALA A 142 7.34 -10.71 11.75
C ALA A 142 7.41 -9.37 11.00
N GLY A 143 6.86 -9.32 9.78
CA GLY A 143 6.73 -8.07 9.03
C GLY A 143 6.44 -8.29 7.56
N ASN A 144 5.93 -7.24 6.90
CA ASN A 144 5.47 -7.28 5.52
C ASN A 144 6.31 -6.42 4.56
N SER A 145 7.42 -5.83 5.03
CA SER A 145 8.29 -5.04 4.16
C SER A 145 8.80 -5.89 3.00
N SER A 146 8.80 -5.34 1.80
CA SER A 146 9.41 -5.99 0.64
C SER A 146 10.94 -5.96 0.75
N PRO A 147 11.65 -6.94 0.19
CA PRO A 147 13.11 -6.87 0.13
C PRO A 147 13.56 -5.70 -0.76
N ILE A 148 14.56 -4.95 -0.30
CA ILE A 148 15.32 -4.04 -1.12
C ILE A 148 16.76 -4.55 -1.24
N ILE A 149 17.41 -4.23 -2.37
CA ILE A 149 18.67 -4.83 -2.71
C ILE A 149 19.62 -3.77 -3.27
N TRP A 150 20.83 -3.77 -2.75
CA TRP A 150 21.93 -2.96 -3.28
C TRP A 150 23.22 -3.78 -3.27
N ASN A 151 23.78 -4.01 -4.43
CA ASN A 151 24.96 -4.86 -4.65
C ASN A 151 24.79 -6.27 -4.06
N ASP A 152 25.55 -6.57 -3.02
CA ASP A 152 25.60 -7.86 -2.32
C ASP A 152 24.70 -7.93 -1.09
N ARG A 153 23.89 -6.90 -0.81
CA ARG A 153 23.10 -6.79 0.41
C ARG A 153 21.60 -6.71 0.13
N ILE A 154 20.83 -7.40 0.98
CA ILE A 154 19.37 -7.36 1.00
C ILE A 154 18.96 -6.81 2.36
N PHE A 155 18.03 -5.85 2.36
CA PHE A 155 17.51 -5.28 3.59
C PHE A 155 16.02 -5.51 3.74
N LEU A 156 15.60 -5.83 4.97
CA LEU A 156 14.21 -6.06 5.38
C LEU A 156 13.99 -5.42 6.74
N THR A 157 12.72 -5.15 7.06
CA THR A 157 12.30 -4.78 8.42
C THR A 157 11.49 -5.89 9.07
N SER A 158 11.57 -5.99 10.38
CA SER A 158 10.71 -6.86 11.18
C SER A 158 10.39 -6.26 12.55
N SER A 159 9.46 -6.88 13.25
CA SER A 159 9.14 -6.61 14.64
C SER A 159 8.94 -7.92 15.39
N GLY A 160 9.22 -7.89 16.69
CA GLY A 160 8.75 -8.92 17.61
C GLY A 160 7.26 -8.77 17.93
N ASP A 161 6.78 -9.60 18.84
CA ASP A 161 5.39 -9.61 19.28
C ASP A 161 4.94 -8.23 19.79
N ALA A 162 3.69 -7.87 19.48
CA ALA A 162 3.10 -6.60 19.87
C ALA A 162 3.88 -5.34 19.45
N GLY A 163 4.72 -5.43 18.42
CA GLY A 163 5.46 -4.29 17.87
C GLY A 163 6.71 -3.88 18.65
N VAL A 164 7.13 -4.66 19.62
CA VAL A 164 8.44 -4.49 20.28
C VAL A 164 9.56 -5.06 19.38
N ASP A 165 10.81 -4.70 19.69
CA ASP A 165 11.99 -5.20 18.96
C ASP A 165 11.93 -4.96 17.44
N ARG A 166 11.37 -3.82 17.01
CA ARG A 166 11.40 -3.43 15.60
C ARG A 166 12.84 -3.28 15.13
N ALA A 167 13.15 -3.85 13.96
CA ALA A 167 14.52 -3.94 13.49
C ALA A 167 14.64 -3.86 11.97
N VAL A 168 15.83 -3.46 11.51
CA VAL A 168 16.29 -3.65 10.13
C VAL A 168 17.29 -4.79 10.13
N HIS A 169 17.16 -5.67 9.16
CA HIS A 169 18.06 -6.79 8.92
C HIS A 169 18.79 -6.63 7.61
N CYS A 170 20.06 -6.99 7.56
CA CYS A 170 20.85 -7.11 6.36
C CYS A 170 21.23 -8.56 6.11
N PHE A 171 20.94 -9.04 4.91
CA PHE A 171 21.32 -10.38 4.48
C PHE A 171 22.29 -10.29 3.30
N ASN A 172 23.20 -11.23 3.22
CA ASN A 172 24.07 -11.40 2.06
C ASN A 172 23.25 -11.95 0.88
N ARG A 173 23.31 -11.27 -0.27
CA ARG A 173 22.54 -11.66 -1.46
C ARG A 173 22.99 -12.99 -2.07
N ALA A 174 24.26 -13.36 -1.92
CA ALA A 174 24.80 -14.55 -2.56
C ALA A 174 24.32 -15.85 -1.87
N ASP A 175 24.27 -15.87 -0.54
CA ASP A 175 24.04 -17.06 0.27
C ASP A 175 22.92 -16.94 1.33
N GLY A 176 22.29 -15.77 1.44
CA GLY A 176 21.17 -15.51 2.36
C GLY A 176 21.58 -15.39 3.83
N LYS A 177 22.88 -15.39 4.16
CA LYS A 177 23.30 -15.27 5.56
C LYS A 177 22.93 -13.91 6.13
N LEU A 178 22.39 -13.91 7.36
CA LEU A 178 22.16 -12.70 8.13
C LEU A 178 23.53 -12.09 8.50
N MET A 179 23.78 -10.87 8.01
CA MET A 179 25.03 -10.14 8.26
C MET A 179 24.94 -9.34 9.56
N TRP A 180 23.82 -8.65 9.76
CA TRP A 180 23.55 -7.87 10.97
C TRP A 180 22.06 -7.61 11.18
N THR A 181 21.71 -7.29 12.41
CA THR A 181 20.41 -6.79 12.85
C THR A 181 20.61 -5.51 13.62
N SER A 182 19.95 -4.45 13.23
CA SER A 182 19.93 -3.17 13.95
C SER A 182 18.53 -2.91 14.48
N LYS A 183 18.42 -2.86 15.82
CA LYS A 183 17.14 -2.63 16.50
C LYS A 183 16.84 -1.14 16.58
N LEU A 184 15.57 -0.80 16.41
CA LEU A 184 15.08 0.55 16.69
C LEU A 184 15.25 0.85 18.17
N PRO A 185 15.70 2.07 18.54
CA PRO A 185 15.64 2.50 19.94
C PRO A 185 14.24 2.32 20.51
N SER A 186 14.14 1.97 21.80
CA SER A 186 12.84 1.79 22.46
C SER A 186 11.92 3.01 22.26
N GLN A 187 10.76 2.78 21.68
CA GLN A 187 9.76 3.80 21.34
C GLN A 187 8.37 3.30 21.72
N GLU A 188 7.43 4.23 21.81
CA GLU A 188 6.03 3.87 21.92
C GLU A 188 5.58 3.02 20.73
N VAL A 189 4.71 2.07 21.00
CA VAL A 189 4.14 1.17 19.99
C VAL A 189 2.79 1.73 19.54
N ASP A 190 2.48 1.59 18.27
CA ASP A 190 1.16 1.96 17.74
C ASP A 190 0.06 1.24 18.51
N LYS A 191 -0.94 1.99 19.00
CA LYS A 191 -1.99 1.47 19.88
C LYS A 191 -2.91 0.46 19.18
N SER A 192 -2.99 0.52 17.87
CA SER A 192 -3.76 -0.44 17.09
C SER A 192 -3.10 -0.70 15.74
N VAL A 193 -2.87 -1.97 15.47
CA VAL A 193 -2.50 -2.51 14.18
C VAL A 193 -3.44 -3.68 13.95
N ARG A 194 -4.21 -3.65 12.88
CA ARG A 194 -5.28 -4.62 12.62
C ARG A 194 -5.08 -5.35 11.31
N ASP A 195 -5.71 -6.51 11.23
CA ASP A 195 -5.76 -7.41 10.08
C ASP A 195 -4.37 -7.83 9.59
N LYS A 196 -4.12 -7.63 8.31
CA LYS A 196 -2.91 -8.03 7.62
C LYS A 196 -1.74 -7.06 7.80
N ASN A 197 -1.96 -5.89 8.38
CA ASN A 197 -0.88 -4.95 8.63
C ASN A 197 -0.02 -5.40 9.82
N GLY A 198 1.17 -4.85 9.92
CA GLY A 198 2.14 -5.16 10.98
C GLY A 198 2.93 -3.92 11.37
N TYR A 199 3.74 -4.05 12.41
CA TYR A 199 4.59 -2.97 12.92
C TYR A 199 5.85 -2.74 12.07
N ALA A 200 6.07 -3.57 11.04
CA ALA A 200 7.18 -3.52 10.11
C ALA A 200 6.69 -3.79 8.67
N THR A 201 5.69 -3.01 8.23
CA THR A 201 5.08 -3.13 6.90
C THR A 201 5.77 -2.23 5.88
N ALA A 202 6.18 -1.02 6.27
CA ALA A 202 6.88 -0.11 5.38
C ALA A 202 8.18 -0.72 4.87
N THR A 203 8.40 -0.64 3.56
CA THR A 203 9.63 -1.10 2.91
C THR A 203 10.72 -0.03 3.09
N PRO A 204 11.92 -0.38 3.50
CA PRO A 204 13.02 0.57 3.61
C PRO A 204 13.45 1.10 2.23
N VAL A 205 14.29 2.14 2.22
CA VAL A 205 14.90 2.70 1.01
C VAL A 205 16.40 2.86 1.23
N THR A 206 17.19 2.78 0.13
CA THR A 206 18.65 2.96 0.19
C THR A 206 19.15 3.80 -0.99
N ASP A 207 20.23 4.56 -0.75
CA ASP A 207 21.01 5.29 -1.76
C ASP A 207 22.38 4.63 -2.04
N GLY A 208 22.62 3.43 -1.49
CA GLY A 208 23.91 2.73 -1.61
C GLY A 208 24.92 3.06 -0.50
N GLU A 209 24.64 4.08 0.30
CA GLU A 209 25.44 4.45 1.50
C GLU A 209 24.64 4.29 2.80
N ARG A 210 23.32 4.50 2.72
CA ARG A 210 22.40 4.52 3.87
C ARG A 210 21.22 3.62 3.63
N VAL A 211 20.69 3.06 4.72
CA VAL A 211 19.40 2.36 4.73
C VAL A 211 18.47 3.13 5.64
N ILE A 212 17.34 3.57 5.12
CA ILE A 212 16.37 4.36 5.85
C ILE A 212 15.05 3.60 5.95
N ALA A 213 14.58 3.35 7.15
CA ALA A 213 13.38 2.59 7.44
C ALA A 213 12.40 3.39 8.31
N SER A 214 11.10 3.19 8.08
CA SER A 214 10.01 3.79 8.88
C SER A 214 9.26 2.72 9.64
N PHE A 215 8.89 3.04 10.88
CA PHE A 215 8.24 2.12 11.82
C PHE A 215 7.00 2.74 12.51
N GLY A 216 6.20 3.53 11.82
CA GLY A 216 5.03 4.19 12.41
C GLY A 216 5.42 5.07 13.59
N SER A 217 4.82 4.86 14.78
CA SER A 217 5.20 5.57 16.02
C SER A 217 6.66 5.40 16.40
N GLY A 218 7.34 4.38 15.90
CA GLY A 218 8.78 4.20 16.11
C GLY A 218 9.64 5.22 15.38
N GLY A 219 9.07 6.00 14.47
CA GLY A 219 9.78 7.02 13.72
C GLY A 219 10.56 6.48 12.52
N ILE A 220 11.54 7.26 12.10
CA ILE A 220 12.37 6.99 10.93
C ILE A 220 13.81 6.76 11.41
N LEU A 221 14.35 5.60 11.06
CA LEU A 221 15.70 5.16 11.41
C LEU A 221 16.60 5.18 10.18
N CYS A 222 17.77 5.82 10.29
CA CYS A 222 18.81 5.78 9.28
C CYS A 222 20.03 5.03 9.81
N LEU A 223 20.50 4.08 9.00
CA LEU A 223 21.66 3.25 9.28
C LEU A 223 22.71 3.42 8.17
N ASP A 224 23.98 3.22 8.50
CA ASP A 224 25.00 2.91 7.50
C ASP A 224 24.87 1.45 7.01
N PHE A 225 25.67 1.07 6.01
CA PHE A 225 25.62 -0.29 5.46
C PHE A 225 26.17 -1.37 6.41
N ASP A 226 26.85 -0.97 7.51
CA ASP A 226 27.30 -1.89 8.57
C ASP A 226 26.28 -2.02 9.72
N GLY A 227 25.11 -1.38 9.58
CA GLY A 227 24.02 -1.45 10.54
C GLY A 227 24.17 -0.51 11.73
N ARG A 228 25.12 0.46 11.69
CA ARG A 228 25.27 1.45 12.74
C ARG A 228 24.25 2.56 12.53
N GLN A 229 23.57 2.97 13.59
CA GLN A 229 22.65 4.10 13.56
C GLN A 229 23.41 5.40 13.28
N LEU A 230 23.00 6.08 12.20
CA LEU A 230 23.46 7.42 11.87
C LEU A 230 22.59 8.47 12.55
N TRP A 231 21.27 8.33 12.43
CA TRP A 231 20.28 9.17 13.10
C TRP A 231 18.95 8.45 13.28
N HIS A 232 18.11 9.00 14.15
CA HIS A 232 16.73 8.57 14.37
C HIS A 232 15.85 9.80 14.54
N TYR A 233 14.76 9.87 13.77
CA TYR A 233 13.75 10.92 13.86
C TYR A 233 12.48 10.35 14.50
N SER A 234 12.12 10.85 15.67
CA SER A 234 10.91 10.43 16.37
C SER A 234 9.66 11.03 15.71
N LEU A 235 8.67 10.20 15.47
CA LEU A 235 7.34 10.64 15.05
C LEU A 235 6.38 10.64 16.25
N PRO A 236 5.35 11.49 16.23
CA PRO A 236 4.29 11.42 17.24
C PRO A 236 3.56 10.06 17.14
N PRO A 237 2.89 9.62 18.23
CA PRO A 237 2.14 8.38 18.25
C PRO A 237 1.16 8.28 17.08
N PHE A 238 1.16 7.13 16.42
CA PHE A 238 0.26 6.84 15.32
C PHE A 238 -1.12 6.45 15.87
N THR A 239 -2.17 7.07 15.36
CA THR A 239 -3.53 6.89 15.88
C THR A 239 -4.50 6.33 14.85
N THR A 240 -3.99 5.82 13.71
CA THR A 240 -4.85 5.16 12.74
C THR A 240 -5.28 3.79 13.23
N THR A 241 -6.49 3.37 12.86
CA THR A 241 -7.03 2.06 13.22
C THR A 241 -6.22 0.90 12.62
N TRP A 242 -5.58 1.13 11.47
CA TRP A 242 -4.93 0.08 10.67
C TRP A 242 -3.40 0.07 10.78
N GLY A 243 -2.80 1.02 11.51
CA GLY A 243 -1.35 1.18 11.59
C GLY A 243 -0.73 1.86 10.37
N SER A 244 0.60 1.94 10.38
CA SER A 244 1.42 2.57 9.32
C SER A 244 1.73 1.59 8.19
N GLY A 245 1.90 2.10 6.95
CA GLY A 245 2.24 1.27 5.79
C GLY A 245 3.02 2.00 4.70
N ALA A 246 2.97 3.34 4.67
CA ALA A 246 3.71 4.13 3.69
C ALA A 246 5.22 3.97 3.85
N SER A 247 5.92 3.72 2.73
CA SER A 247 7.38 3.61 2.70
C SER A 247 8.04 4.98 2.51
N PRO A 248 9.24 5.21 3.05
CA PRO A 248 10.00 6.42 2.79
C PRO A 248 10.50 6.47 1.35
N LEU A 249 10.73 7.68 0.84
CA LEU A 249 11.24 7.96 -0.50
C LEU A 249 12.50 8.82 -0.41
N LEU A 250 13.52 8.49 -1.18
CA LEU A 250 14.70 9.34 -1.36
C LEU A 250 14.54 10.25 -2.59
N TYR A 251 14.86 11.51 -2.41
CA TYR A 251 14.95 12.49 -3.49
C TYR A 251 16.10 13.47 -3.21
N GLU A 252 17.09 13.53 -4.10
CA GLU A 252 18.29 14.35 -3.92
C GLU A 252 18.96 14.12 -2.54
N ASN A 253 19.03 15.15 -1.69
CA ASN A 253 19.56 15.08 -0.33
C ASN A 253 18.50 14.84 0.74
N SER A 254 17.27 14.55 0.36
CA SER A 254 16.18 14.37 1.31
C SER A 254 15.64 12.93 1.36
N VAL A 255 15.14 12.55 2.52
CA VAL A 255 14.16 11.47 2.65
C VAL A 255 12.80 12.08 2.91
N ILE A 256 11.83 11.76 2.06
CA ILE A 256 10.45 12.23 2.16
C ILE A 256 9.58 11.12 2.73
N PHE A 257 8.73 11.48 3.68
CA PHE A 257 7.81 10.57 4.33
C PHE A 257 6.43 11.23 4.46
N ILE A 258 5.39 10.47 4.13
CA ILE A 258 3.99 10.88 4.29
C ILE A 258 3.34 9.97 5.32
N ASN A 259 2.69 10.60 6.29
CA ASN A 259 2.02 9.94 7.38
C ASN A 259 0.59 10.45 7.46
N ASP A 260 -0.33 9.76 6.78
CA ASP A 260 -1.75 10.09 6.82
C ASP A 260 -2.44 9.40 8.00
N GLN A 261 -3.24 10.17 8.75
CA GLN A 261 -3.97 9.72 9.94
C GLN A 261 -5.39 10.31 9.95
N ASN A 262 -6.38 9.46 10.19
CA ASN A 262 -7.77 9.91 10.29
C ASN A 262 -8.15 10.44 11.68
N ASN A 263 -7.42 10.05 12.72
CA ASN A 263 -7.70 10.41 14.13
C ASN A 263 -6.76 11.50 14.65
N ALA A 264 -5.77 11.92 13.87
CA ALA A 264 -4.83 12.98 14.18
C ALA A 264 -4.42 13.71 12.90
N ASP A 265 -3.61 14.75 13.03
CA ASP A 265 -3.13 15.52 11.88
C ASP A 265 -2.10 14.71 11.09
N SER A 266 -2.37 14.58 9.80
CA SER A 266 -1.49 13.95 8.83
C SER A 266 -0.34 14.88 8.50
N VAL A 267 0.82 14.34 8.18
CA VAL A 267 2.01 15.11 7.87
C VAL A 267 2.73 14.60 6.64
N CYS A 268 3.20 15.53 5.82
CA CYS A 268 4.22 15.28 4.81
C CYS A 268 5.49 16.00 5.26
N LEU A 269 6.62 15.30 5.30
CA LEU A 269 7.88 15.88 5.76
C LEU A 269 9.06 15.40 4.92
N ALA A 270 10.09 16.24 4.81
CA ALA A 270 11.39 15.85 4.32
C ALA A 270 12.45 16.10 5.37
N LEU A 271 13.32 15.11 5.54
CA LEU A 271 14.51 15.20 6.40
C LEU A 271 15.76 15.19 5.52
N ASP A 272 16.81 15.89 5.92
CA ASP A 272 18.13 15.69 5.32
C ASP A 272 18.56 14.24 5.54
N LYS A 273 18.86 13.52 4.47
CA LYS A 273 19.16 12.09 4.54
C LYS A 273 20.44 11.75 5.29
N ARG A 274 21.33 12.74 5.53
CA ARG A 274 22.60 12.56 6.23
C ARG A 274 22.49 12.86 7.73
N THR A 275 21.67 13.87 8.10
CA THR A 275 21.61 14.35 9.49
C THR A 275 20.29 14.01 10.18
N GLY A 276 19.22 13.75 9.45
CA GLY A 276 17.87 13.58 9.99
C GLY A 276 17.19 14.89 10.39
N GLU A 277 17.79 16.04 10.07
CA GLU A 277 17.20 17.36 10.35
C GLU A 277 16.03 17.63 9.40
N VAL A 278 14.99 18.30 9.90
CA VAL A 278 13.79 18.65 9.11
C VAL A 278 14.15 19.73 8.11
N LEU A 279 14.04 19.40 6.82
CA LEU A 279 14.16 20.37 5.72
C LEU A 279 12.85 21.12 5.51
N TRP A 280 11.74 20.42 5.53
CA TRP A 280 10.41 20.99 5.49
C TRP A 280 9.37 20.01 6.08
N LYS A 281 8.26 20.57 6.55
CA LYS A 281 7.10 19.83 7.06
C LYS A 281 5.83 20.55 6.64
N ARG A 282 4.82 19.79 6.18
CA ARG A 282 3.49 20.30 5.80
C ARG A 282 2.41 19.51 6.50
N ASP A 283 1.44 20.24 7.01
CA ASP A 283 0.19 19.68 7.51
C ASP A 283 -0.67 19.25 6.31
N ARG A 284 -1.30 18.10 6.40
CA ARG A 284 -2.20 17.54 5.40
C ARG A 284 -3.64 17.41 5.89
N GLY A 285 -3.93 17.90 7.10
CA GLY A 285 -5.20 17.69 7.77
C GLY A 285 -5.42 16.21 8.14
N ARG A 286 -6.67 15.83 8.28
CA ARG A 286 -7.04 14.43 8.56
C ARG A 286 -7.29 13.70 7.25
N ALA A 287 -6.53 12.68 6.99
CA ALA A 287 -6.62 11.89 5.77
C ALA A 287 -6.39 10.40 6.06
N MET A 288 -6.78 9.56 5.12
CA MET A 288 -6.48 8.12 5.17
C MET A 288 -5.72 7.74 3.90
N GLY A 289 -4.47 7.31 4.07
CA GLY A 289 -3.62 6.90 2.96
C GLY A 289 -2.43 6.10 3.45
N TRP A 290 -2.09 5.06 2.70
CA TRP A 290 -0.93 4.19 2.94
C TRP A 290 -0.04 4.10 1.69
N SER A 291 -0.37 4.88 0.67
CA SER A 291 0.37 4.94 -0.59
C SER A 291 1.82 5.37 -0.32
N THR A 292 2.76 4.77 -1.03
CA THR A 292 4.15 5.23 -1.04
C THR A 292 4.27 6.35 -2.09
N PRO A 293 4.84 7.52 -1.74
CA PRO A 293 5.00 8.60 -2.70
C PRO A 293 6.01 8.26 -3.80
N ILE A 294 5.90 8.95 -4.95
CA ILE A 294 6.84 8.85 -6.06
C ILE A 294 7.22 10.25 -6.56
N VAL A 295 8.45 10.46 -6.98
CA VAL A 295 8.85 11.70 -7.64
C VAL A 295 9.02 11.47 -9.12
N ALA A 296 8.35 12.28 -9.92
CA ALA A 296 8.48 12.30 -11.37
C ALA A 296 8.77 13.71 -11.88
N LYS A 297 9.48 13.80 -12.98
CA LYS A 297 9.66 15.02 -13.74
C LYS A 297 8.54 15.12 -14.77
N VAL A 298 7.69 16.13 -14.63
CA VAL A 298 6.53 16.38 -15.47
C VAL A 298 6.77 17.66 -16.26
N ASP A 299 6.91 17.55 -17.57
CA ASP A 299 7.26 18.69 -18.46
C ASP A 299 8.42 19.56 -17.92
N GLY A 300 9.46 18.88 -17.41
CA GLY A 300 10.65 19.52 -16.85
C GLY A 300 10.58 19.93 -15.37
N ARG A 301 9.40 19.88 -14.72
CA ARG A 301 9.22 20.16 -13.28
C ARG A 301 9.21 18.89 -12.46
N ALA A 302 10.00 18.84 -11.39
CA ALA A 302 9.93 17.72 -10.43
C ALA A 302 8.64 17.84 -9.59
N GLU A 303 7.90 16.75 -9.49
CA GLU A 303 6.66 16.64 -8.72
C GLU A 303 6.67 15.40 -7.82
N LEU A 304 6.39 15.59 -6.54
CA LEU A 304 6.11 14.52 -5.59
C LEU A 304 4.63 14.15 -5.73
N LEU A 305 4.36 12.98 -6.28
CA LEU A 305 3.01 12.49 -6.54
C LEU A 305 2.56 11.58 -5.39
N TYR A 306 1.37 11.82 -4.88
CA TYR A 306 0.79 11.05 -3.78
C TYR A 306 -0.72 10.95 -3.89
N ALA A 307 -1.26 9.77 -3.58
CA ALA A 307 -2.70 9.52 -3.50
C ALA A 307 -3.10 9.13 -2.07
N GLY A 308 -4.06 9.82 -1.50
CA GLY A 308 -4.59 9.59 -0.16
C GLY A 308 -5.70 10.56 0.20
N GLY A 309 -6.63 10.16 1.04
CA GLY A 309 -7.69 11.03 1.52
C GLY A 309 -8.61 11.56 0.41
N GLU A 310 -9.10 10.70 -0.49
CA GLU A 310 -9.98 11.04 -1.63
C GLU A 310 -9.33 11.90 -2.73
N THR A 311 -8.01 12.14 -2.65
CA THR A 311 -7.31 13.00 -3.58
C THR A 311 -6.05 12.36 -4.13
N LEU A 312 -5.70 12.77 -5.34
CA LEU A 312 -4.37 12.63 -5.92
C LEU A 312 -3.76 14.02 -5.98
N LYS A 313 -2.53 14.17 -5.52
CA LYS A 313 -1.86 15.46 -5.40
C LYS A 313 -0.44 15.42 -5.95
N GLY A 314 -0.04 16.56 -6.52
CA GLY A 314 1.36 16.87 -6.83
C GLY A 314 1.88 17.94 -5.89
N TYR A 315 3.08 17.73 -5.35
CA TYR A 315 3.79 18.66 -4.48
C TYR A 315 5.16 18.99 -5.08
N ASP A 316 5.70 20.15 -4.77
CA ASP A 316 7.11 20.41 -4.98
C ASP A 316 7.93 19.56 -3.98
N PRO A 317 8.78 18.64 -4.43
CA PRO A 317 9.53 17.78 -3.52
C PRO A 317 10.58 18.50 -2.69
N ARG A 318 11.00 19.72 -3.07
CA ARG A 318 11.99 20.49 -2.33
C ARG A 318 11.40 21.38 -1.23
N SER A 319 10.14 21.79 -1.37
CA SER A 319 9.46 22.65 -0.39
C SER A 319 8.26 22.00 0.29
N GLY A 320 7.71 20.94 -0.30
CA GLY A 320 6.47 20.31 0.14
C GLY A 320 5.21 21.13 -0.17
N GLU A 321 5.32 22.20 -0.98
CA GLU A 321 4.16 23.00 -1.39
C GLU A 321 3.27 22.21 -2.34
N GLU A 322 1.95 22.25 -2.12
CA GLU A 322 0.97 21.64 -3.00
C GLU A 322 0.92 22.43 -4.32
N LEU A 323 1.23 21.76 -5.41
CA LEU A 323 1.19 22.33 -6.75
C LEU A 323 -0.20 22.21 -7.37
N TRP A 324 -0.81 21.03 -7.23
CA TRP A 324 -2.13 20.74 -7.74
C TRP A 324 -2.79 19.59 -6.97
N SER A 325 -4.11 19.54 -7.08
CA SER A 325 -4.90 18.42 -6.50
C SER A 325 -6.01 18.01 -7.45
N LEU A 326 -6.37 16.71 -7.40
CA LEU A 326 -7.44 16.10 -8.15
C LEU A 326 -8.27 15.21 -7.21
N LYS A 327 -9.59 15.38 -7.20
CA LYS A 327 -10.55 14.53 -6.48
C LYS A 327 -10.89 13.31 -7.32
N GLY A 328 -10.95 12.14 -6.72
CA GLY A 328 -11.32 10.93 -7.48
C GLY A 328 -11.11 9.60 -6.80
N PRO A 329 -10.00 9.39 -6.08
CA PRO A 329 -9.83 8.20 -5.26
C PRO A 329 -10.92 8.07 -4.18
N THR A 330 -11.03 6.89 -3.58
CA THR A 330 -11.86 6.70 -2.38
C THR A 330 -11.12 7.19 -1.13
N VAL A 331 -11.80 7.18 0.02
CA VAL A 331 -11.21 7.58 1.32
C VAL A 331 -9.95 6.81 1.65
N GLU A 332 -9.92 5.51 1.38
CA GLU A 332 -8.79 4.62 1.67
C GLU A 332 -7.96 4.37 0.40
N VAL A 333 -6.74 4.84 0.36
CA VAL A 333 -5.80 4.59 -0.74
C VAL A 333 -4.56 3.90 -0.21
N VAL A 334 -4.34 2.66 -0.64
CA VAL A 334 -3.16 1.86 -0.32
C VAL A 334 -2.21 1.75 -1.53
N PRO A 335 -2.72 1.50 -2.75
CA PRO A 335 -1.86 1.38 -3.92
C PRO A 335 -1.05 2.65 -4.19
N THR A 336 0.21 2.47 -4.54
CA THR A 336 1.09 3.55 -5.00
C THR A 336 0.65 4.04 -6.38
N ILE A 337 0.91 5.31 -6.68
CA ILE A 337 0.74 5.84 -8.03
C ILE A 337 1.69 5.11 -8.97
N ILE A 338 1.20 4.72 -10.14
CA ILE A 338 2.00 4.17 -11.23
C ILE A 338 2.21 5.26 -12.27
N VAL A 339 3.41 5.32 -12.83
CA VAL A 339 3.76 6.29 -13.85
C VAL A 339 3.84 5.60 -15.20
N GLY A 340 3.05 6.08 -16.14
CA GLY A 340 3.18 5.73 -17.56
C GLY A 340 3.77 6.89 -18.36
N PRO A 341 3.93 6.74 -19.66
CA PRO A 341 4.62 7.74 -20.48
C PRO A 341 3.86 9.06 -20.65
N ARG A 342 2.55 9.07 -20.42
CA ARG A 342 1.69 10.25 -20.60
C ARG A 342 0.69 10.48 -19.48
N LEU A 343 0.41 9.47 -18.70
CA LEU A 343 -0.53 9.50 -17.59
C LEU A 343 0.10 8.89 -16.35
N VAL A 344 -0.36 9.32 -15.20
CA VAL A 344 -0.18 8.60 -13.95
C VAL A 344 -1.47 7.90 -13.58
N TYR A 345 -1.38 6.77 -12.90
CA TYR A 345 -2.53 5.95 -12.57
C TYR A 345 -2.63 5.74 -11.07
N SER A 346 -3.84 5.92 -10.55
CA SER A 346 -4.15 5.69 -9.14
C SER A 346 -5.30 4.70 -9.04
N ALA A 347 -5.09 3.63 -8.30
CA ALA A 347 -6.16 2.74 -7.89
C ALA A 347 -6.53 3.04 -6.44
N SER A 348 -7.78 2.80 -6.06
CA SER A 348 -8.23 3.11 -4.71
C SER A 348 -9.06 2.00 -4.09
N GLY A 349 -9.02 1.96 -2.77
CA GLY A 349 -9.48 0.88 -1.93
C GLY A 349 -10.93 0.46 -2.06
N ARG A 350 -11.24 -0.73 -1.55
CA ARG A 350 -12.56 -1.35 -1.42
C ARG A 350 -13.38 -1.35 -2.70
N GLN A 351 -12.76 -1.83 -3.80
CA GLN A 351 -13.35 -1.85 -5.14
C GLN A 351 -13.66 -0.45 -5.71
N GLY A 352 -12.88 0.55 -5.29
CA GLY A 352 -12.96 1.90 -5.83
C GLY A 352 -12.50 1.98 -7.29
N PRO A 353 -12.52 3.17 -7.86
CA PRO A 353 -12.09 3.38 -9.23
C PRO A 353 -10.58 3.22 -9.39
N THR A 354 -10.17 2.91 -10.62
CA THR A 354 -8.84 3.21 -11.14
C THR A 354 -8.95 4.44 -12.02
N LEU A 355 -8.00 5.35 -11.89
CA LEU A 355 -7.95 6.64 -12.57
C LEU A 355 -6.74 6.71 -13.48
N GLY A 356 -6.91 7.22 -14.69
CA GLY A 356 -5.82 7.75 -15.50
C GLY A 356 -5.83 9.27 -15.43
N VAL A 357 -4.75 9.86 -15.00
CA VAL A 357 -4.64 11.29 -14.70
C VAL A 357 -3.45 11.88 -15.42
N ARG A 358 -3.63 13.02 -16.05
CA ARG A 358 -2.54 13.84 -16.55
C ARG A 358 -1.92 14.60 -15.36
N PRO A 359 -0.67 14.36 -15.00
CA PRO A 359 -0.04 15.12 -13.92
C PRO A 359 0.27 16.56 -14.38
N GLY A 360 0.69 17.40 -13.44
CA GLY A 360 0.99 18.81 -13.73
C GLY A 360 -0.17 19.76 -13.46
N GLY A 361 -0.04 20.98 -13.93
CA GLY A 361 -1.02 22.04 -13.70
C GLY A 361 -0.81 22.79 -12.39
N SER A 362 -1.89 23.43 -11.89
CA SER A 362 -1.89 24.22 -10.65
C SER A 362 -3.30 24.28 -10.05
N GLY A 363 -3.41 24.21 -8.72
CA GLY A 363 -4.67 24.25 -8.00
C GLY A 363 -5.55 23.00 -8.21
N ASP A 364 -6.88 23.14 -8.18
CA ASP A 364 -7.80 22.03 -8.43
C ASP A 364 -7.89 21.72 -9.93
N VAL A 365 -7.34 20.58 -10.33
CA VAL A 365 -7.29 20.12 -11.72
C VAL A 365 -8.28 19.00 -12.02
N THR A 366 -9.25 18.74 -11.15
CA THR A 366 -10.18 17.61 -11.24
C THR A 366 -10.84 17.50 -12.61
N GLU A 367 -11.41 18.59 -13.11
CA GLU A 367 -12.15 18.59 -14.37
C GLU A 367 -11.25 18.60 -15.62
N SER A 368 -10.03 19.11 -15.50
CA SER A 368 -9.15 19.32 -16.66
C SER A 368 -8.11 18.21 -16.87
N HIS A 369 -7.76 17.46 -15.80
CA HIS A 369 -6.66 16.49 -15.85
C HIS A 369 -7.08 15.05 -15.68
N LEU A 370 -8.35 14.77 -15.32
CA LEU A 370 -8.88 13.41 -15.31
C LEU A 370 -9.07 12.92 -16.75
N ALA A 371 -8.19 12.04 -17.22
CA ALA A 371 -8.29 11.48 -18.57
C ALA A 371 -9.40 10.40 -18.65
N TRP A 372 -9.44 9.51 -17.67
CA TRP A 372 -10.44 8.47 -17.58
C TRP A 372 -10.60 7.94 -16.14
N ARG A 373 -11.72 7.29 -15.90
CA ARG A 373 -12.05 6.68 -14.62
C ARG A 373 -12.85 5.40 -14.84
N THR A 374 -12.47 4.31 -14.19
CA THR A 374 -13.34 3.12 -14.09
C THR A 374 -14.42 3.35 -13.04
N VAL A 375 -15.54 2.65 -13.14
CA VAL A 375 -16.63 2.79 -12.15
C VAL A 375 -16.24 2.14 -10.82
N ARG A 376 -15.62 0.95 -10.89
CA ARG A 376 -15.24 0.14 -9.72
C ARG A 376 -14.27 -0.96 -10.13
N GLY A 377 -13.82 -1.76 -9.16
CA GLY A 377 -13.05 -2.98 -9.39
C GLY A 377 -11.54 -2.81 -9.21
N GLY A 378 -11.09 -1.61 -8.85
CA GLY A 378 -9.70 -1.38 -8.49
C GLY A 378 -9.27 -2.21 -7.27
N PRO A 379 -7.99 -2.53 -7.14
CA PRO A 379 -7.42 -3.23 -5.98
C PRO A 379 -7.48 -2.35 -4.73
N HIS A 380 -7.58 -2.98 -3.56
CA HIS A 380 -7.47 -2.27 -2.29
C HIS A 380 -6.01 -2.14 -1.87
N VAL A 381 -5.26 -3.23 -1.86
CA VAL A 381 -3.86 -3.25 -1.40
C VAL A 381 -2.85 -3.37 -2.54
N PRO A 382 -2.95 -4.31 -3.48
CA PRO A 382 -1.96 -4.45 -4.53
C PRO A 382 -1.87 -3.20 -5.41
N THR A 383 -0.68 -2.66 -5.61
CA THR A 383 -0.44 -1.64 -6.62
C THR A 383 -0.45 -2.29 -8.01
N PRO A 384 -1.23 -1.80 -8.97
CA PRO A 384 -1.20 -2.29 -10.35
C PRO A 384 0.18 -2.14 -10.99
N ILE A 385 0.38 -2.72 -12.17
CA ILE A 385 1.59 -2.54 -12.96
C ILE A 385 1.26 -2.06 -14.37
N TYR A 386 1.96 -1.02 -14.83
CA TYR A 386 1.92 -0.58 -16.22
C TYR A 386 2.90 -1.41 -17.04
N TYR A 387 2.47 -1.98 -18.14
CA TYR A 387 3.36 -2.68 -19.06
C TYR A 387 2.84 -2.60 -20.50
N GLN A 388 3.66 -2.10 -21.42
CA GLN A 388 3.39 -2.03 -22.87
C GLN A 388 2.00 -1.43 -23.21
N GLY A 389 1.66 -0.29 -22.64
CA GLY A 389 0.40 0.41 -22.90
C GLY A 389 -0.82 -0.16 -22.18
N LYS A 390 -0.63 -1.10 -21.28
CA LYS A 390 -1.67 -1.74 -20.47
C LYS A 390 -1.41 -1.60 -18.98
N ILE A 391 -2.48 -1.66 -18.20
CA ILE A 391 -2.45 -1.74 -16.75
C ILE A 391 -2.96 -3.11 -16.34
N TYR A 392 -2.07 -3.88 -15.73
CA TYR A 392 -2.42 -5.17 -15.16
C TYR A 392 -2.62 -5.02 -13.66
N THR A 393 -3.71 -5.54 -13.14
CA THR A 393 -4.04 -5.46 -11.72
C THR A 393 -4.65 -6.77 -11.26
N VAL A 394 -4.51 -7.07 -9.98
CA VAL A 394 -5.27 -8.08 -9.27
C VAL A 394 -5.87 -7.43 -8.03
N ASN A 395 -7.15 -7.63 -7.78
CA ASN A 395 -7.74 -7.13 -6.55
C ASN A 395 -7.58 -8.14 -5.40
N ASP A 396 -7.90 -7.73 -4.19
CA ASP A 396 -7.74 -8.51 -2.96
C ASP A 396 -8.46 -9.86 -2.98
N THR A 397 -9.47 -10.01 -3.83
CA THR A 397 -10.27 -11.24 -3.97
C THR A 397 -9.86 -12.12 -5.14
N GLY A 398 -8.76 -11.76 -5.83
CA GLY A 398 -8.20 -12.54 -6.93
C GLY A 398 -8.81 -12.27 -8.31
N ILE A 399 -9.49 -11.14 -8.50
CA ILE A 399 -9.92 -10.72 -9.83
C ILE A 399 -8.76 -10.01 -10.51
N ALA A 400 -8.16 -10.66 -11.50
CA ALA A 400 -7.16 -10.09 -12.38
C ALA A 400 -7.85 -9.32 -13.52
N THR A 401 -7.35 -8.13 -13.83
CA THR A 401 -7.93 -7.26 -14.86
C THR A 401 -6.82 -6.63 -15.69
N CYS A 402 -7.02 -6.53 -16.98
CA CYS A 402 -6.19 -5.76 -17.91
C CYS A 402 -6.99 -4.58 -18.44
N LEU A 403 -6.45 -3.39 -18.30
CA LEU A 403 -7.04 -2.15 -18.82
C LEU A 403 -6.11 -1.56 -19.87
N ASP A 404 -6.68 -0.95 -20.89
CA ASP A 404 -5.94 -0.06 -21.77
C ASP A 404 -5.51 1.18 -20.97
N ALA A 405 -4.22 1.49 -21.02
CA ALA A 405 -3.65 2.55 -20.18
C ALA A 405 -4.08 3.96 -20.62
N GLU A 406 -4.40 4.17 -21.91
CA GLU A 406 -4.81 5.47 -22.41
C GLU A 406 -6.30 5.75 -22.25
N THR A 407 -7.10 4.70 -22.31
CA THR A 407 -8.56 4.84 -22.34
C THR A 407 -9.26 4.35 -21.09
N GLY A 408 -8.58 3.49 -20.29
CA GLY A 408 -9.18 2.79 -19.15
C GLY A 408 -10.20 1.71 -19.57
N GLU A 409 -10.33 1.42 -20.86
CA GLU A 409 -11.20 0.35 -21.33
C GLU A 409 -10.64 -1.01 -20.88
N MET A 410 -11.53 -1.89 -20.45
CA MET A 410 -11.16 -3.23 -19.99
C MET A 410 -10.99 -4.16 -21.17
N ASP A 411 -9.75 -4.64 -21.41
CA ASP A 411 -9.48 -5.67 -22.39
C ASP A 411 -10.01 -7.02 -21.94
N TRP A 412 -9.71 -7.39 -20.71
CA TRP A 412 -10.18 -8.63 -20.10
C TRP A 412 -10.21 -8.57 -18.57
N GLN A 413 -11.03 -9.45 -18.00
CA GLN A 413 -11.09 -9.72 -16.57
C GLN A 413 -11.21 -11.23 -16.34
N SER A 414 -10.48 -11.77 -15.39
CA SER A 414 -10.50 -13.20 -15.06
C SER A 414 -10.18 -13.42 -13.58
N ARG A 415 -10.40 -14.63 -13.07
CA ARG A 415 -10.19 -14.96 -11.67
C ARG A 415 -8.95 -15.82 -11.50
N LEU A 416 -8.03 -15.37 -10.63
CA LEU A 416 -7.03 -16.21 -9.97
C LEU A 416 -7.64 -16.78 -8.67
N ARG A 417 -7.21 -17.97 -8.25
CA ARG A 417 -7.88 -18.74 -7.18
C ARG A 417 -7.49 -18.31 -5.76
N ASP A 418 -6.96 -17.10 -5.59
CA ASP A 418 -6.36 -16.69 -4.32
C ASP A 418 -6.70 -15.25 -3.93
N LYS A 419 -6.22 -14.83 -2.75
CA LYS A 419 -6.23 -13.44 -2.29
C LYS A 419 -4.87 -12.80 -2.50
N PHE A 420 -4.85 -11.48 -2.66
CA PHE A 420 -3.63 -10.75 -2.96
C PHE A 420 -3.49 -9.50 -2.10
N SER A 421 -2.29 -9.30 -1.57
CA SER A 421 -1.84 -8.07 -0.91
C SER A 421 -0.53 -7.56 -1.53
N ALA A 422 0.32 -8.47 -2.01
CA ALA A 422 1.55 -8.13 -2.71
C ALA A 422 1.27 -7.46 -4.06
N SER A 423 2.07 -6.44 -4.39
CA SER A 423 2.06 -5.81 -5.69
C SER A 423 2.87 -6.63 -6.70
N PRO A 424 2.40 -6.76 -7.96
CA PRO A 424 3.14 -7.49 -8.99
C PRO A 424 4.42 -6.77 -9.41
N ILE A 425 5.34 -7.56 -9.96
CA ILE A 425 6.52 -7.05 -10.67
C ILE A 425 6.58 -7.60 -12.09
N GLU A 426 7.37 -6.96 -12.94
CA GLU A 426 7.69 -7.41 -14.30
C GLU A 426 9.18 -7.72 -14.41
N ALA A 427 9.52 -8.82 -15.03
CA ALA A 427 10.86 -9.16 -15.48
C ALA A 427 10.79 -10.04 -16.72
N GLU A 428 11.65 -9.78 -17.70
CA GLU A 428 11.76 -10.54 -18.97
C GLU A 428 10.44 -10.70 -19.72
N GLY A 429 9.54 -9.72 -19.65
CA GLY A 429 8.25 -9.76 -20.32
C GLY A 429 7.20 -10.63 -19.63
N LEU A 430 7.46 -11.09 -18.43
CA LEU A 430 6.52 -11.84 -17.59
C LEU A 430 6.14 -11.03 -16.34
N LEU A 431 4.90 -11.19 -15.90
CA LEU A 431 4.38 -10.59 -14.68
C LEU A 431 4.33 -11.63 -13.56
N TYR A 432 4.77 -11.25 -12.37
CA TYR A 432 4.82 -12.11 -11.19
C TYR A 432 3.84 -11.59 -10.14
N PHE A 433 2.76 -12.31 -9.91
CA PHE A 433 1.72 -11.98 -8.93
C PHE A 433 1.83 -12.93 -7.74
N ALA A 434 2.37 -12.45 -6.62
CA ALA A 434 2.46 -13.23 -5.39
C ALA A 434 1.15 -13.14 -4.60
N SER A 435 0.61 -14.29 -4.22
CA SER A 435 -0.63 -14.42 -3.47
C SER A 435 -0.40 -14.58 -1.96
N GLU A 436 -1.45 -14.37 -1.17
CA GLU A 436 -1.39 -14.49 0.28
C GLU A 436 -1.19 -15.93 0.77
N SER A 437 -1.56 -16.94 -0.02
CA SER A 437 -1.32 -18.35 0.33
C SER A 437 0.11 -18.82 0.08
N GLY A 438 0.95 -18.01 -0.58
CA GLY A 438 2.33 -18.38 -0.91
C GLY A 438 2.52 -18.81 -2.35
N ILE A 439 1.49 -18.73 -3.19
CA ILE A 439 1.56 -19.05 -4.61
C ILE A 439 1.96 -17.81 -5.40
N THR A 440 2.97 -17.94 -6.27
CA THR A 440 3.29 -16.91 -7.26
C THR A 440 2.80 -17.36 -8.63
N TYR A 441 1.89 -16.59 -9.20
CA TYR A 441 1.41 -16.74 -10.57
C TYR A 441 2.35 -16.02 -11.53
N VAL A 442 2.94 -16.75 -12.46
CA VAL A 442 3.73 -16.18 -13.57
C VAL A 442 2.80 -16.02 -14.76
N ILE A 443 2.60 -14.77 -15.20
CA ILE A 443 1.61 -14.44 -16.22
C ILE A 443 2.32 -13.83 -17.43
N ARG A 444 1.97 -14.33 -18.62
CA ARG A 444 2.37 -13.70 -19.87
C ARG A 444 1.37 -12.60 -20.22
N PRO A 445 1.84 -11.35 -20.38
CA PRO A 445 1.00 -10.24 -20.83
C PRO A 445 0.40 -10.54 -22.22
N GLY A 446 -0.87 -10.16 -22.40
CA GLY A 446 -1.52 -10.41 -23.67
C GLY A 446 -3.02 -10.10 -23.65
N PRO A 447 -3.75 -10.47 -24.72
CA PRO A 447 -5.17 -10.14 -24.90
C PRO A 447 -6.13 -10.96 -24.02
N LYS A 448 -5.61 -11.88 -23.22
CA LYS A 448 -6.35 -12.68 -22.22
C LYS A 448 -5.41 -13.06 -21.09
N LEU A 449 -5.97 -13.52 -19.97
CA LEU A 449 -5.16 -14.12 -18.91
C LEU A 449 -4.45 -15.38 -19.42
N ASP A 450 -3.12 -15.38 -19.37
CA ASP A 450 -2.24 -16.51 -19.71
C ASP A 450 -1.33 -16.82 -18.53
N VAL A 451 -1.72 -17.78 -17.70
CA VAL A 451 -0.92 -18.24 -16.56
C VAL A 451 0.09 -19.26 -17.05
N VAL A 452 1.36 -18.89 -17.09
CA VAL A 452 2.49 -19.73 -17.51
C VAL A 452 2.85 -20.75 -16.44
N ALA A 453 2.79 -20.35 -15.16
CA ALA A 453 3.11 -21.19 -14.02
C ALA A 453 2.43 -20.71 -12.74
N GLU A 454 2.20 -21.65 -11.82
CA GLU A 454 1.81 -21.43 -10.44
C GLU A 454 2.89 -22.08 -9.55
N ASN A 455 3.54 -21.28 -8.70
CA ASN A 455 4.69 -21.71 -7.91
C ASN A 455 4.40 -21.52 -6.43
N ASP A 456 4.36 -22.60 -5.66
CA ASP A 456 3.98 -22.59 -4.25
C ASP A 456 5.21 -22.70 -3.35
N LEU A 457 5.38 -21.78 -2.41
CA LEU A 457 6.41 -21.79 -1.36
C LEU A 457 5.91 -22.36 -0.03
N GLY A 458 4.64 -22.78 0.05
CA GLY A 458 4.07 -23.42 1.23
C GLY A 458 3.96 -22.54 2.48
N SER A 459 4.10 -21.22 2.33
CA SER A 459 4.05 -20.26 3.45
C SER A 459 3.47 -18.91 2.97
N PRO A 460 2.60 -18.26 3.76
CA PRO A 460 1.95 -17.01 3.38
C PRO A 460 2.91 -15.91 2.94
N MET A 461 2.49 -15.11 1.94
CA MET A 461 3.24 -13.97 1.42
C MET A 461 2.35 -12.72 1.36
N LEU A 462 2.78 -11.64 2.00
CA LEU A 462 2.16 -10.31 1.90
C LEU A 462 3.09 -9.29 1.26
N ALA A 463 4.40 -9.53 1.32
CA ALA A 463 5.43 -8.69 0.74
C ALA A 463 5.47 -8.81 -0.78
N SER A 464 5.71 -7.68 -1.46
CA SER A 464 5.91 -7.68 -2.91
C SER A 464 7.27 -8.28 -3.27
N PRO A 465 7.37 -9.02 -4.38
CA PRO A 465 8.64 -9.57 -4.86
C PRO A 465 9.67 -8.51 -5.20
N ALA A 466 10.95 -8.90 -5.21
CA ALA A 466 12.05 -8.13 -5.78
C ALA A 466 12.82 -9.02 -6.77
N ALA A 467 13.36 -8.43 -7.84
CA ALA A 467 14.16 -9.18 -8.81
C ALA A 467 15.42 -8.39 -9.19
N LEU A 468 16.58 -9.06 -9.16
CA LEU A 468 17.85 -8.45 -9.51
C LEU A 468 18.85 -9.49 -10.03
N GLY A 469 19.55 -9.15 -11.10
CA GLY A 469 20.50 -10.06 -11.77
C GLY A 469 19.78 -11.25 -12.39
N ASN A 470 20.03 -12.45 -11.90
CA ASN A 470 19.37 -13.69 -12.33
C ASN A 470 18.53 -14.33 -11.22
N ARG A 471 18.04 -13.53 -10.26
CA ARG A 471 17.31 -14.03 -9.10
C ARG A 471 16.05 -13.22 -8.80
N LEU A 472 15.02 -13.96 -8.39
CA LEU A 472 13.80 -13.44 -7.77
C LEU A 472 13.93 -13.63 -6.27
N PHE A 473 13.57 -12.61 -5.48
CA PHE A 473 13.58 -12.64 -4.03
C PHE A 473 12.16 -12.53 -3.51
N LEU A 474 11.74 -13.55 -2.76
CA LEU A 474 10.40 -13.70 -2.23
C LEU A 474 10.46 -13.77 -0.70
N ARG A 475 9.71 -12.92 -0.04
CA ARG A 475 9.55 -12.94 1.41
C ARG A 475 8.23 -13.60 1.76
N THR A 476 8.29 -14.72 2.46
CA THR A 476 7.15 -15.31 3.16
C THR A 476 7.03 -14.74 4.57
N GLU A 477 6.05 -15.19 5.33
CA GLU A 477 5.88 -14.80 6.73
C GLU A 477 7.14 -15.04 7.58
N LYS A 478 7.88 -16.12 7.30
CA LYS A 478 9.00 -16.57 8.11
C LYS A 478 10.35 -16.58 7.41
N GLU A 479 10.36 -16.65 6.10
CA GLU A 479 11.59 -16.94 5.33
C GLU A 479 11.74 -15.93 4.16
N LEU A 480 12.99 -15.70 3.82
CA LEU A 480 13.42 -15.05 2.59
C LEU A 480 13.99 -16.10 1.64
N PHE A 481 13.48 -16.15 0.43
CA PHE A 481 13.90 -17.05 -0.62
C PHE A 481 14.63 -16.30 -1.73
N ALA A 482 15.73 -16.87 -2.25
CA ALA A 482 16.31 -16.51 -3.53
C ALA A 482 16.00 -17.62 -4.54
N ILE A 483 15.21 -17.27 -5.54
CA ILE A 483 14.80 -18.16 -6.62
C ILE A 483 15.65 -17.85 -7.86
N GLY A 484 16.20 -18.89 -8.47
CA GLY A 484 17.06 -18.77 -9.64
C GLY A 484 17.57 -20.15 -10.07
N ALA A 485 18.13 -20.25 -11.27
CA ALA A 485 18.86 -21.45 -11.67
C ALA A 485 20.11 -21.61 -10.78
N LYS A 486 20.40 -22.85 -10.38
CA LYS A 486 21.60 -23.22 -9.61
C LYS A 486 22.83 -23.21 -10.50
#